data_196c048e06d6737822c1db115ebfd169
#
_entry.id   196c048e06d6737822c1db115ebfd169
#
_cell.length_a   1.000
_cell.length_b   1.000
_cell.length_c   1.000
_cell.angle_alpha   90.00
_cell.angle_beta   90.00
_cell.angle_gamma   90.00
#
_symmetry.space_group_name_H-M   'P 1'
#
loop_
_entity.id
_entity.type
_entity.pdbx_description
1 polymer ?
#
loop_
_entity_poly.entity_id
_entity_poly.type
_entity_poly.pdbx_seq_one_letter_code
_entity_poly.pdbx_strand_id
1 'polypeptide(L)'
;NLAETLPRPIVYGDEDGEALLVSWGSSWGPVQEAVDQGRSRGQKISGLPIRYLSPLPPGLKEIFARFKRIFVVELNDSGLYGYGGQLATVLRAVLCDDRIQGITKTDGLNFKVREILGQADYLLGRSPVHARGAGIR
;
A
#
# COMPACT_ATOMS: atom_id res chain seq x y z
N ASN A 1 -24.69 -12.76 3.40
CA ASN A 1 -23.28 -13.07 3.22
C ASN A 1 -22.43 -12.31 4.24
N LEU A 2 -21.51 -13.00 4.90
CA LEU A 2 -20.72 -12.40 5.97
C LEU A 2 -19.92 -11.21 5.47
N ALA A 3 -19.34 -11.32 4.29
CA ALA A 3 -18.54 -10.23 3.74
C ALA A 3 -19.34 -8.95 3.57
N GLU A 4 -20.61 -9.08 3.24
CA GLU A 4 -21.46 -7.91 3.04
C GLU A 4 -21.86 -7.25 4.34
N THR A 5 -21.76 -7.97 5.45
CA THR A 5 -22.11 -7.40 6.74
C THR A 5 -20.94 -6.72 7.42
N LEU A 6 -19.73 -6.89 6.91
CA LEU A 6 -18.55 -6.24 7.46
C LEU A 6 -18.52 -4.77 7.05
N PRO A 7 -18.00 -3.91 7.92
CA PRO A 7 -17.89 -2.50 7.55
C PRO A 7 -16.88 -2.31 6.40
N ARG A 8 -17.14 -1.34 5.56
CA ARG A 8 -16.20 -1.00 4.52
C ARG A 8 -14.97 -0.34 5.13
N PRO A 9 -13.79 -0.61 4.61
CA PRO A 9 -12.61 0.08 5.09
C PRO A 9 -12.71 1.57 4.78
N ILE A 10 -12.07 2.36 5.62
CA ILE A 10 -12.12 3.82 5.49
C ILE A 10 -10.78 4.30 4.99
N VAL A 11 -10.78 5.06 3.90
CA VAL A 11 -9.57 5.62 3.34
C VAL A 11 -9.04 6.70 4.25
N TYR A 12 -7.75 6.62 4.56
CA TYR A 12 -7.06 7.63 5.34
C TYR A 12 -6.43 8.64 4.37
N GLY A 13 -6.99 9.84 4.32
CA GLY A 13 -6.62 10.85 3.37
C GLY A 13 -7.74 11.09 2.38
N ASP A 14 -7.41 11.56 1.19
CA ASP A 14 -8.39 11.77 0.15
C ASP A 14 -8.87 10.45 -0.42
N GLU A 15 -10.12 10.43 -0.86
CA GLU A 15 -10.72 9.21 -1.38
C GLU A 15 -10.28 8.87 -2.80
N ASP A 16 -9.54 9.75 -3.43
CA ASP A 16 -8.95 9.49 -4.74
C ASP A 16 -7.54 10.05 -4.77
N GLY A 17 -6.78 9.67 -5.76
CA GLY A 17 -5.44 10.19 -5.88
C GLY A 17 -4.57 9.36 -6.80
N GLU A 18 -3.28 9.61 -6.67
CA GLU A 18 -2.27 8.93 -7.48
C GLU A 18 -1.94 7.54 -6.94
N ALA A 19 -1.82 7.41 -5.63
CA ALA A 19 -1.41 6.14 -5.04
C ALA A 19 -2.18 5.88 -3.76
N LEU A 20 -2.52 4.61 -3.56
CA LEU A 20 -3.14 4.14 -2.34
C LEU A 20 -2.20 3.12 -1.70
N LEU A 21 -1.84 3.35 -0.44
CA LEU A 21 -1.02 2.43 0.33
C LEU A 21 -1.92 1.56 1.19
N VAL A 22 -1.99 0.28 0.86
CA VAL A 22 -2.84 -0.68 1.58
C VAL A 22 -1.97 -1.44 2.55
N SER A 23 -2.41 -1.57 3.78
CA SER A 23 -1.66 -2.34 4.75
C SER A 23 -2.57 -3.08 5.70
N TRP A 24 -1.99 -4.03 6.41
CA TRP A 24 -2.68 -4.74 7.50
C TRP A 24 -1.66 -5.06 8.57
N GLY A 25 -2.16 -5.24 9.80
CA GLY A 25 -1.28 -5.58 10.91
C GLY A 25 -0.37 -4.44 11.29
N SER A 26 0.84 -4.76 11.69
CA SER A 26 1.77 -3.80 12.26
C SER A 26 2.32 -2.81 11.23
N SER A 27 2.07 -3.01 9.95
CA SER A 27 2.54 -2.08 8.94
C SER A 27 1.75 -0.77 8.91
N TRP A 28 0.59 -0.73 9.55
CA TRP A 28 -0.26 0.45 9.43
C TRP A 28 0.36 1.71 10.02
N GLY A 29 1.02 1.60 11.18
CA GLY A 29 1.65 2.78 11.79
C GLY A 29 2.58 3.50 10.83
N PRO A 30 3.60 2.81 10.29
CA PRO A 30 4.49 3.43 9.32
C PRO A 30 3.77 3.92 8.05
N VAL A 31 2.75 3.20 7.59
CA VAL A 31 2.00 3.63 6.40
C VAL A 31 1.26 4.93 6.69
N GLN A 32 0.62 5.04 7.85
CA GLN A 32 -0.09 6.26 8.21
C GLN A 32 0.87 7.46 8.22
N GLU A 33 2.04 7.30 8.80
CA GLU A 33 3.03 8.36 8.80
C GLU A 33 3.53 8.69 7.39
N ALA A 34 3.72 7.67 6.56
CA ALA A 34 4.13 7.89 5.19
C ALA A 34 3.10 8.71 4.42
N VAL A 35 1.82 8.40 4.63
CA VAL A 35 0.75 9.17 4.01
C VAL A 35 0.81 10.62 4.47
N ASP A 36 0.95 10.84 5.79
CA ASP A 36 1.02 12.20 6.32
C ASP A 36 2.18 12.97 5.73
N GLN A 37 3.36 12.36 5.67
CA GLN A 37 4.52 13.03 5.12
C GLN A 37 4.39 13.28 3.63
N GLY A 38 3.90 12.32 2.88
CA GLY A 38 3.70 12.49 1.45
C GLY A 38 2.73 13.62 1.15
N ARG A 39 1.62 13.65 1.88
CA ARG A 39 0.63 14.69 1.69
C ARG A 39 1.18 16.07 2.05
N SER A 40 2.01 16.15 3.08
CA SER A 40 2.61 17.43 3.45
C SER A 40 3.56 17.95 2.38
N ARG A 41 4.02 17.08 1.51
CA ARG A 41 4.87 17.46 0.36
C ARG A 41 4.07 17.68 -0.91
N GLY A 42 2.75 17.67 -0.82
CA GLY A 42 1.88 17.88 -1.97
C GLY A 42 1.61 16.63 -2.80
N GLN A 43 1.97 15.47 -2.32
CA GLN A 43 1.69 14.23 -3.05
C GLN A 43 0.25 13.79 -2.81
N LYS A 44 -0.37 13.24 -3.84
CA LYS A 44 -1.73 12.74 -3.75
C LYS A 44 -1.72 11.26 -3.40
N ILE A 45 -1.49 10.99 -2.15
CA ILE A 45 -1.30 9.65 -1.62
C ILE A 45 -2.24 9.46 -0.43
N SER A 46 -2.84 8.28 -0.34
CA SER A 46 -3.76 7.94 0.74
C SER A 46 -3.42 6.56 1.26
N GLY A 47 -3.99 6.19 2.39
CA GLY A 47 -3.76 4.88 2.99
C GLY A 47 -5.05 4.15 3.25
N LEU A 48 -4.97 2.82 3.33
CA LEU A 48 -6.13 1.99 3.60
C LEU A 48 -5.72 0.86 4.51
N PRO A 49 -6.12 0.90 5.80
CA PRO A 49 -5.91 -0.24 6.68
C PRO A 49 -6.97 -1.30 6.42
N ILE A 50 -6.55 -2.54 6.27
CA ILE A 50 -7.45 -3.67 6.14
C ILE A 50 -7.38 -4.46 7.43
N ARG A 51 -8.53 -4.71 8.03
CA ARG A 51 -8.60 -5.42 9.31
C ARG A 51 -8.89 -6.91 9.15
N TYR A 52 -9.54 -7.27 8.07
CA TYR A 52 -9.97 -8.66 7.83
C TYR A 52 -9.46 -9.12 6.49
N LEU A 53 -8.88 -10.30 6.45
CA LEU A 53 -8.38 -10.87 5.21
C LEU A 53 -9.27 -11.98 4.68
N SER A 54 -10.06 -12.60 5.54
CA SER A 54 -10.92 -13.71 5.16
C SER A 54 -12.20 -13.66 5.97
N PRO A 55 -13.29 -13.22 5.36
CA PRO A 55 -13.39 -12.70 3.99
C PRO A 55 -12.80 -11.33 3.87
N LEU A 56 -12.44 -10.95 2.66
CA LEU A 56 -11.99 -9.59 2.41
C LEU A 56 -13.13 -8.62 2.63
N PRO A 57 -12.82 -7.39 3.11
CA PRO A 57 -13.89 -6.41 3.33
C PRO A 57 -14.56 -6.00 2.03
N PRO A 58 -15.81 -5.55 2.11
CA PRO A 58 -16.53 -5.12 0.90
C PRO A 58 -16.03 -3.76 0.44
N GLY A 59 -16.26 -3.46 -0.84
CA GLY A 59 -16.00 -2.13 -1.37
C GLY A 59 -14.60 -1.88 -1.84
N LEU A 60 -13.71 -2.88 -1.78
CA LEU A 60 -12.32 -2.68 -2.19
C LEU A 60 -12.21 -2.30 -3.65
N LYS A 61 -13.00 -2.92 -4.51
CA LYS A 61 -12.91 -2.66 -5.94
C LYS A 61 -13.25 -1.21 -6.25
N GLU A 62 -14.29 -0.70 -5.61
CA GLU A 62 -14.70 0.69 -5.79
C GLU A 62 -13.65 1.66 -5.26
N ILE A 63 -13.08 1.33 -4.11
CA ILE A 63 -12.03 2.18 -3.53
C ILE A 63 -10.82 2.21 -4.45
N PHE A 64 -10.37 1.03 -4.90
CA PHE A 64 -9.17 0.94 -5.72
C PHE A 64 -9.34 1.66 -7.05
N ALA A 65 -10.57 1.69 -7.58
CA ALA A 65 -10.84 2.32 -8.87
C ALA A 65 -10.57 3.84 -8.85
N ARG A 66 -10.49 4.43 -7.68
CA ARG A 66 -10.26 5.87 -7.55
C ARG A 66 -8.79 6.25 -7.52
N PHE A 67 -7.89 5.26 -7.58
CA PHE A 67 -6.46 5.52 -7.50
C PHE A 67 -5.78 4.96 -8.74
N LYS A 68 -4.73 5.64 -9.18
CA LYS A 68 -3.98 5.19 -10.35
C LYS A 68 -3.09 4.00 -10.04
N ARG A 69 -2.56 3.95 -8.83
CA ARG A 69 -1.65 2.88 -8.42
C ARG A 69 -2.05 2.39 -7.03
N ILE A 70 -1.89 1.10 -6.82
CA ILE A 70 -2.20 0.46 -5.54
C ILE A 70 -0.94 -0.25 -5.05
N PHE A 71 -0.47 0.12 -3.86
CA PHE A 71 0.70 -0.51 -3.26
C PHE A 71 0.30 -1.17 -1.96
N VAL A 72 0.61 -2.45 -1.84
CA VAL A 72 0.32 -3.20 -0.62
C VAL A 72 1.61 -3.33 0.18
N VAL A 73 1.60 -2.78 1.39
CA VAL A 73 2.78 -2.72 2.25
C VAL A 73 2.71 -3.85 3.25
N GLU A 74 3.64 -4.79 3.18
CA GLU A 74 3.65 -5.98 4.02
C GLU A 74 5.05 -6.28 4.53
N LEU A 75 5.14 -6.72 5.79
CA LEU A 75 6.43 -7.08 6.36
C LEU A 75 6.95 -8.41 5.87
N ASN A 76 6.07 -9.39 5.70
CA ASN A 76 6.51 -10.66 5.15
C ASN A 76 6.32 -10.64 3.66
N ASP A 77 7.18 -11.31 2.95
CA ASP A 77 7.01 -11.39 1.54
C ASP A 77 7.00 -12.85 1.12
N SER A 78 6.46 -13.10 -0.02
CA SER A 78 6.50 -14.42 -0.61
C SER A 78 7.66 -14.46 -1.57
N GLY A 79 8.85 -14.28 -1.05
CA GLY A 79 10.05 -14.22 -1.88
C GLY A 79 10.17 -15.36 -2.84
N LEU A 80 9.55 -16.48 -2.53
CA LEU A 80 9.54 -17.63 -3.42
C LEU A 80 8.91 -17.30 -4.77
N TYR A 81 7.98 -16.39 -4.81
CA TYR A 81 7.24 -16.10 -6.01
C TYR A 81 7.61 -14.79 -6.67
N GLY A 82 8.32 -13.93 -5.96
CA GLY A 82 8.80 -12.67 -6.53
C GLY A 82 7.74 -11.67 -6.88
N TYR A 83 6.56 -11.76 -6.30
CA TYR A 83 5.43 -10.89 -6.66
C TYR A 83 4.97 -9.99 -5.55
N GLY A 84 5.77 -9.80 -4.53
CA GLY A 84 5.37 -9.04 -3.37
C GLY A 84 4.78 -9.93 -2.32
N GLY A 85 4.02 -9.38 -1.40
CA GLY A 85 3.53 -10.12 -0.25
C GLY A 85 2.29 -10.95 -0.53
N GLN A 86 1.86 -11.66 0.51
CA GLN A 86 0.68 -12.51 0.40
C GLN A 86 -0.59 -11.72 0.12
N LEU A 87 -0.76 -10.60 0.79
CA LEU A 87 -1.97 -9.81 0.60
C LEU A 87 -2.04 -9.25 -0.81
N ALA A 88 -0.92 -8.76 -1.33
CA ALA A 88 -0.89 -8.26 -2.70
C ALA A 88 -1.30 -9.36 -3.68
N THR A 89 -0.79 -10.58 -3.47
CA THR A 89 -1.12 -11.70 -4.33
C THR A 89 -2.62 -12.02 -4.27
N VAL A 90 -3.17 -12.07 -3.06
CA VAL A 90 -4.59 -12.36 -2.88
C VAL A 90 -5.45 -11.28 -3.53
N LEU A 91 -5.10 -10.02 -3.31
CA LEU A 91 -5.88 -8.92 -3.88
C LEU A 91 -5.85 -8.92 -5.40
N ARG A 92 -4.69 -9.18 -6.00
CA ARG A 92 -4.61 -9.27 -7.45
C ARG A 92 -5.52 -10.37 -7.99
N ALA A 93 -5.50 -11.52 -7.31
CA ALA A 93 -6.30 -12.65 -7.78
C ALA A 93 -7.79 -12.40 -7.61
N VAL A 94 -8.19 -11.88 -6.45
CA VAL A 94 -9.61 -11.71 -6.14
C VAL A 94 -10.22 -10.56 -6.94
N LEU A 95 -9.49 -9.45 -7.05
CA LEU A 95 -10.02 -8.25 -7.70
C LEU A 95 -9.68 -8.18 -9.19
N CYS A 96 -8.85 -9.09 -9.66
CA CYS A 96 -8.39 -9.11 -11.05
C CYS A 96 -7.80 -7.76 -11.45
N ASP A 97 -6.99 -7.19 -10.57
CA ASP A 97 -6.43 -5.86 -10.76
C ASP A 97 -4.92 -5.96 -10.77
N ASP A 98 -4.33 -5.87 -11.95
CA ASP A 98 -2.89 -6.03 -12.14
C ASP A 98 -2.10 -4.77 -11.78
N ARG A 99 -2.77 -3.67 -11.42
CA ARG A 99 -2.08 -2.48 -10.92
C ARG A 99 -1.51 -2.67 -9.53
N ILE A 100 -1.97 -3.70 -8.81
CA ILE A 100 -1.58 -3.92 -7.42
C ILE A 100 -0.14 -4.41 -7.38
N GLN A 101 0.70 -3.69 -6.64
CA GLN A 101 2.11 -4.03 -6.46
C GLN A 101 2.43 -4.09 -4.98
N GLY A 102 3.47 -4.85 -4.62
CA GLY A 102 3.85 -5.00 -3.24
C GLY A 102 5.02 -4.11 -2.86
N ILE A 103 5.00 -3.63 -1.63
CA ILE A 103 6.16 -3.03 -0.97
C ILE A 103 6.44 -3.92 0.22
N THR A 104 7.53 -4.67 0.18
CA THR A 104 7.78 -5.70 1.18
C THR A 104 9.13 -5.50 1.84
N LYS A 105 9.28 -6.11 3.01
CA LYS A 105 10.51 -6.04 3.79
C LYS A 105 10.66 -7.34 4.55
N THR A 106 11.84 -7.94 4.47
CA THR A 106 12.07 -9.27 5.02
C THR A 106 13.18 -9.33 6.07
N ASP A 107 13.69 -8.20 6.52
CA ASP A 107 14.80 -8.20 7.47
C ASP A 107 14.36 -8.35 8.92
N GLY A 108 13.07 -8.59 9.16
CA GLY A 108 12.55 -8.78 10.51
C GLY A 108 12.24 -7.50 11.25
N LEU A 109 12.51 -6.36 10.66
CA LEU A 109 12.25 -5.06 11.28
C LEU A 109 11.04 -4.42 10.63
N ASN A 110 10.38 -3.53 11.38
CA ASN A 110 9.25 -2.81 10.82
C ASN A 110 9.73 -1.79 9.79
N PHE A 111 8.80 -1.34 8.95
CA PHE A 111 9.11 -0.34 7.95
C PHE A 111 9.48 0.98 8.57
N LYS A 112 10.43 1.66 7.94
CA LYS A 112 10.65 3.08 8.19
C LYS A 112 9.87 3.87 7.15
N VAL A 113 9.40 5.04 7.56
CA VAL A 113 8.59 5.87 6.66
C VAL A 113 9.30 6.16 5.35
N ARG A 114 10.60 6.46 5.42
CA ARG A 114 11.37 6.77 4.21
C ARG A 114 11.48 5.56 3.28
N GLU A 115 11.42 4.35 3.82
CA GLU A 115 11.46 3.15 2.99
C GLU A 115 10.18 3.02 2.18
N ILE A 116 9.05 3.29 2.82
CA ILE A 116 7.77 3.22 2.13
C ILE A 116 7.69 4.29 1.04
N LEU A 117 8.03 5.52 1.39
CA LEU A 117 7.97 6.62 0.44
C LEU A 117 8.96 6.43 -0.71
N GLY A 118 10.15 5.92 -0.39
CA GLY A 118 11.15 5.67 -1.42
C GLY A 118 10.71 4.61 -2.41
N GLN A 119 10.14 3.53 -1.91
CA GLN A 119 9.64 2.48 -2.78
C GLN A 119 8.47 2.96 -3.62
N ALA A 120 7.57 3.72 -3.01
CA ALA A 120 6.43 4.25 -3.75
C ALA A 120 6.90 5.20 -4.85
N ASP A 121 7.85 6.06 -4.55
CA ASP A 121 8.39 6.98 -5.56
C ASP A 121 9.04 6.21 -6.70
N TYR A 122 9.80 5.19 -6.38
CA TYR A 122 10.44 4.38 -7.40
C TYR A 122 9.39 3.71 -8.31
N LEU A 123 8.37 3.12 -7.71
CA LEU A 123 7.34 2.43 -8.47
C LEU A 123 6.47 3.39 -9.27
N LEU A 124 6.36 4.63 -8.82
CA LEU A 124 5.63 5.65 -9.56
C LEU A 124 6.47 6.28 -10.67
N GLY A 125 7.74 5.90 -10.77
CA GLY A 125 8.61 6.46 -11.77
C GLY A 125 9.08 7.87 -11.47
N ARG A 126 9.03 8.29 -10.20
CA ARG A 126 9.47 9.62 -9.83
C ARG A 126 10.98 9.72 -9.88
N SER A 127 11.43 10.95 -10.02
CA SER A 127 12.84 11.20 -10.19
C SER A 127 13.66 10.64 -9.04
N PRO A 128 14.77 9.97 -9.33
CA PRO A 128 15.68 9.50 -8.29
C PRO A 128 16.36 10.61 -7.50
N VAL A 129 16.11 11.85 -7.82
CA VAL A 129 16.61 12.93 -6.98
C VAL A 129 16.18 12.73 -5.54
N HIS A 130 14.96 12.28 -5.35
CA HIS A 130 14.49 12.01 -4.00
C HIS A 130 15.25 10.86 -3.39
N ALA A 131 15.44 9.81 -4.15
CA ALA A 131 16.20 8.67 -3.68
C ALA A 131 17.64 9.04 -3.45
N ARG A 132 18.21 9.86 -4.34
CA ARG A 132 19.55 10.33 -4.16
C ARG A 132 19.70 11.16 -2.91
N GLY A 133 18.73 12.06 -2.74
CA GLY A 133 18.73 12.86 -1.54
C GLY A 133 18.65 12.00 -0.32
N ALA A 134 18.03 10.87 -0.46
CA ALA A 134 18.03 9.89 0.60
C ALA A 134 19.26 9.03 0.51
N GLY A 135 20.03 9.31 -0.40
CA GLY A 135 21.17 8.62 -0.46
C GLY A 135 21.36 7.81 -1.56
N ILE A 136 21.42 7.89 -2.05
CA ILE A 136 21.65 7.23 -2.81
C ILE A 136 22.49 7.06 -3.22
N ARG A 137 22.66 7.01 -3.03
CA ARG A 137 23.34 6.74 -3.53
C ARG A 137 23.93 6.76 -2.97
#